data_099f5f26bbf5a951c9df52c75c0cdc78
#
_entry.id   099f5f26bbf5a951c9df52c75c0cdc78
#
_cell.length_a   1.000
_cell.length_b   1.000
_cell.length_c   1.000
_cell.angle_alpha   90.00
_cell.angle_beta   90.00
_cell.angle_gamma   90.00
#
_symmetry.space_group_name_H-M   'P 1'
#
loop_
_entity.id
_entity.type
_entity.pdbx_description
1 polymer ?
#
loop_
_entity_poly.entity_id
_entity_poly.type
_entity_poly.pdbx_seq_one_letter_code
_entity_poly.pdbx_strand_id
1 'polypeptide(L)'
;MNACTHSCDPSPDMEEVWRRSLIRVTDEFTLPPVVLRVDDAIIGTLGNFSVSTGKAKAKKTFNVCALVAAALINGQVLEYRASFPETKRNILYFDTEQSPYHCQLVMQRILHLAGLPLDREPEHLHFSHLRAIAEPEIRRAIIRYAIYHTPDVGLVIIDGIRDLMHDINSSTEATKLVGDLMQWTGEQNIHIQTVLHLNKGDDNARGHIGTELNNKAESVLLIARDNADADRSIVSPAIIRSKAFHPFAFRLSEDEGICLPKLDSDYTALHPQVVAYQELTYEEHSKALREVFGQDTELGYGDLLVRLSSAYSATTGHPYRQTKLKELLRFLLRKGMIIKEGRGRYRFKVEDSL
;
A
#
# COMPACT_ATOMS: atom_id res chain seq x y z
N MET A 1 -10.29 -39.44 44.89
CA MET A 1 -11.04 -38.19 44.74
C MET A 1 -10.02 -37.07 44.52
N ASN A 2 -9.69 -36.77 43.30
CA ASN A 2 -8.84 -35.64 42.98
C ASN A 2 -9.71 -34.57 42.29
N ALA A 3 -9.94 -33.50 43.03
CA ALA A 3 -10.66 -32.35 42.52
C ALA A 3 -9.77 -31.62 41.50
N CYS A 4 -10.18 -31.61 40.22
CA CYS A 4 -9.67 -30.68 39.23
C CYS A 4 -10.12 -29.28 39.60
N THR A 5 -9.22 -28.50 40.15
CA THR A 5 -9.42 -27.04 40.25
C THR A 5 -9.23 -26.43 38.87
N HIS A 6 -10.34 -26.22 38.15
CA HIS A 6 -10.36 -25.28 37.03
C HIS A 6 -10.12 -23.89 37.63
N SER A 7 -8.95 -23.33 37.37
CA SER A 7 -8.70 -21.90 37.54
C SER A 7 -9.55 -21.17 36.51
N CYS A 8 -10.71 -20.67 36.92
CA CYS A 8 -11.41 -19.64 36.14
C CYS A 8 -10.51 -18.42 36.12
N ASP A 9 -9.96 -18.07 34.95
CA ASP A 9 -9.40 -16.74 34.74
C ASP A 9 -10.50 -15.71 35.11
N PRO A 10 -10.19 -14.73 35.98
CA PRO A 10 -11.18 -13.73 36.34
C PRO A 10 -11.66 -13.02 35.10
N SER A 11 -12.98 -12.93 34.90
CA SER A 11 -13.58 -12.12 33.86
C SER A 11 -13.02 -10.69 34.00
N PRO A 12 -12.65 -10.03 32.86
CA PRO A 12 -12.09 -8.67 32.92
C PRO A 12 -13.07 -7.74 33.63
N ASP A 13 -12.54 -6.87 34.49
CA ASP A 13 -13.34 -5.83 35.13
C ASP A 13 -13.87 -4.86 34.00
N MET A 14 -15.14 -5.00 33.71
CA MET A 14 -15.81 -4.28 32.63
C MET A 14 -15.80 -2.77 32.87
N GLU A 15 -15.80 -2.32 34.14
CA GLU A 15 -15.68 -0.88 34.43
C GLU A 15 -14.29 -0.36 34.07
N GLU A 16 -13.24 -1.13 34.37
CA GLU A 16 -11.87 -0.77 34.01
C GLU A 16 -11.68 -0.77 32.50
N VAL A 17 -12.17 -1.80 31.77
CA VAL A 17 -12.11 -1.90 30.32
C VAL A 17 -12.84 -0.71 29.67
N TRP A 18 -14.05 -0.40 30.13
CA TRP A 18 -14.81 0.75 29.62
C TRP A 18 -14.08 2.07 29.92
N ARG A 19 -13.56 2.27 31.13
CA ARG A 19 -12.83 3.49 31.50
C ARG A 19 -11.59 3.71 30.63
N ARG A 20 -10.84 2.66 30.29
CA ARG A 20 -9.69 2.72 29.38
C ARG A 20 -10.08 3.00 27.91
N SER A 21 -11.30 2.67 27.50
CA SER A 21 -11.78 2.88 26.14
C SER A 21 -12.29 4.31 25.89
N LEU A 22 -12.45 5.13 26.92
CA LEU A 22 -12.95 6.50 26.80
C LEU A 22 -11.88 7.41 26.20
N ILE A 23 -12.30 8.20 25.20
CA ILE A 23 -11.49 9.28 24.60
C ILE A 23 -12.14 10.61 25.01
N ARG A 24 -11.33 11.53 25.49
CA ARG A 24 -11.75 12.87 25.87
C ARG A 24 -11.27 13.89 24.86
N VAL A 25 -12.01 14.96 24.69
CA VAL A 25 -11.64 16.09 23.79
C VAL A 25 -10.28 16.71 24.20
N THR A 26 -9.91 16.58 25.47
CA THR A 26 -8.65 17.11 26.03
C THR A 26 -7.49 16.13 25.95
N ASP A 27 -7.70 14.91 25.45
CA ASP A 27 -6.61 13.94 25.28
C ASP A 27 -5.73 14.36 24.10
N GLU A 28 -4.44 14.28 24.29
CA GLU A 28 -3.45 14.59 23.25
C GLU A 28 -2.95 13.28 22.62
N PHE A 29 -3.23 13.11 21.32
CA PHE A 29 -2.75 11.98 20.55
C PHE A 29 -1.70 12.45 19.53
N THR A 30 -0.59 11.75 19.46
CA THR A 30 0.38 11.94 18.38
C THR A 30 -0.07 11.18 17.13
N LEU A 31 0.25 11.73 15.95
CA LEU A 31 0.03 10.98 14.71
C LEU A 31 0.84 9.68 14.73
N PRO A 32 0.23 8.54 14.35
CA PRO A 32 0.98 7.30 14.24
C PRO A 32 2.18 7.48 13.31
N PRO A 33 3.37 7.01 13.68
CA PRO A 33 4.54 7.08 12.82
C PRO A 33 4.26 6.41 11.47
N VAL A 34 4.47 7.15 10.38
CA VAL A 34 4.38 6.62 9.02
C VAL A 34 5.67 5.85 8.75
N VAL A 35 5.55 4.56 8.51
CA VAL A 35 6.71 3.66 8.37
C VAL A 35 6.92 3.13 6.95
N LEU A 36 5.88 3.13 6.12
CA LEU A 36 5.95 2.66 4.73
C LEU A 36 5.22 3.63 3.79
N ARG A 37 5.87 3.96 2.67
CA ARG A 37 5.34 4.81 1.60
C ARG A 37 5.65 4.23 0.23
N VAL A 38 4.82 4.63 -0.74
CA VAL A 38 5.12 4.58 -2.17
C VAL A 38 4.86 5.99 -2.68
N ASP A 39 5.83 6.66 -3.28
CA ASP A 39 5.79 8.11 -3.53
C ASP A 39 5.41 8.87 -2.24
N ASP A 40 4.38 9.73 -2.32
CA ASP A 40 3.81 10.45 -1.18
C ASP A 40 2.68 9.67 -0.48
N ALA A 41 2.27 8.54 -1.04
CA ALA A 41 1.19 7.74 -0.47
C ALA A 41 1.65 6.97 0.77
N ILE A 42 0.89 7.09 1.84
CA ILE A 42 1.08 6.30 3.05
C ILE A 42 0.48 4.93 2.83
N ILE A 43 1.29 3.88 2.90
CA ILE A 43 0.84 2.50 2.78
C ILE A 43 0.92 1.74 4.11
N GLY A 44 1.66 2.26 5.10
CA GLY A 44 1.73 1.68 6.43
C GLY A 44 2.13 2.66 7.52
N THR A 45 1.39 2.62 8.63
CA THR A 45 1.71 3.31 9.88
C THR A 45 1.81 2.31 11.03
N LEU A 46 2.52 2.66 12.10
CA LEU A 46 2.48 1.86 13.32
C LEU A 46 1.07 1.86 13.92
N GLY A 47 0.66 0.74 14.51
CA GLY A 47 -0.69 0.54 15.04
C GLY A 47 -1.72 0.08 13.99
N ASN A 48 -1.32 -0.15 12.74
CA ASN A 48 -2.22 -0.56 11.66
C ASN A 48 -1.66 -1.76 10.87
N PHE A 49 -2.51 -2.32 9.99
CA PHE A 49 -2.10 -3.39 9.10
C PHE A 49 -2.50 -3.10 7.65
N SER A 50 -1.78 -3.72 6.72
CA SER A 50 -1.98 -3.60 5.27
C SER A 50 -1.98 -4.97 4.60
N VAL A 51 -2.45 -5.01 3.35
CA VAL A 51 -2.62 -6.25 2.59
C VAL A 51 -1.95 -6.13 1.22
N SER A 52 -1.15 -7.12 0.85
CA SER A 52 -0.73 -7.38 -0.52
C SER A 52 -1.61 -8.48 -1.11
N THR A 53 -2.36 -8.18 -2.17
CA THR A 53 -3.27 -9.13 -2.78
C THR A 53 -2.99 -9.30 -4.28
N GLY A 54 -3.46 -10.39 -4.86
CA GLY A 54 -3.30 -10.69 -6.29
C GLY A 54 -3.54 -12.15 -6.60
N LYS A 55 -3.78 -12.46 -7.88
CA LYS A 55 -3.99 -13.84 -8.36
C LYS A 55 -2.76 -14.71 -8.10
N ALA A 56 -2.93 -16.01 -8.12
CA ALA A 56 -1.81 -16.94 -8.06
C ALA A 56 -0.77 -16.63 -9.17
N LYS A 57 0.51 -16.76 -8.84
CA LYS A 57 1.64 -16.46 -9.75
C LYS A 57 1.79 -14.99 -10.18
N ALA A 58 1.12 -14.04 -9.52
CA ALA A 58 1.31 -12.60 -9.74
C ALA A 58 2.61 -12.04 -9.14
N LYS A 59 3.48 -12.90 -8.57
CA LYS A 59 4.77 -12.53 -7.97
C LYS A 59 4.64 -11.67 -6.70
N LYS A 60 3.57 -11.90 -5.89
CA LYS A 60 3.35 -11.17 -4.62
C LYS A 60 4.53 -11.25 -3.65
N THR A 61 5.09 -12.45 -3.43
CA THR A 61 6.25 -12.65 -2.55
C THR A 61 7.47 -11.85 -3.03
N PHE A 62 7.70 -11.72 -4.35
CA PHE A 62 8.77 -10.85 -4.88
C PHE A 62 8.53 -9.37 -4.55
N ASN A 63 7.28 -8.92 -4.64
CA ASN A 63 6.90 -7.58 -4.25
C ASN A 63 7.12 -7.35 -2.75
N VAL A 64 6.72 -8.31 -1.92
CA VAL A 64 6.93 -8.24 -0.46
C VAL A 64 8.42 -8.25 -0.10
N CYS A 65 9.27 -9.01 -0.84
CA CYS A 65 10.72 -8.95 -0.65
C CYS A 65 11.28 -7.53 -0.81
N ALA A 66 10.81 -6.78 -1.81
CA ALA A 66 11.24 -5.39 -2.01
C ALA A 66 10.80 -4.47 -0.88
N LEU A 67 9.56 -4.62 -0.40
CA LEU A 67 9.04 -3.89 0.76
C LEU A 67 9.85 -4.19 2.02
N VAL A 68 10.14 -5.48 2.28
CA VAL A 68 10.93 -5.90 3.45
C VAL A 68 12.38 -5.42 3.34
N ALA A 69 12.97 -5.48 2.16
CA ALA A 69 14.32 -4.96 1.93
C ALA A 69 14.39 -3.45 2.21
N ALA A 70 13.40 -2.66 1.76
CA ALA A 70 13.32 -1.25 2.08
C ALA A 70 13.21 -1.00 3.59
N ALA A 71 12.38 -1.80 4.31
CA ALA A 71 12.27 -1.73 5.75
C ALA A 71 13.57 -2.10 6.48
N LEU A 72 14.27 -3.12 6.01
CA LEU A 72 15.52 -3.63 6.59
C LEU A 72 16.64 -2.59 6.54
N ILE A 73 16.78 -1.88 5.40
CA ILE A 73 17.75 -0.79 5.26
C ILE A 73 17.23 0.56 5.78
N ASN A 74 15.95 0.63 6.19
CA ASN A 74 15.25 1.87 6.55
C ASN A 74 15.41 2.95 5.45
N GLY A 75 15.20 2.55 4.20
CA GLY A 75 15.50 3.34 3.01
C GLY A 75 14.56 3.03 1.86
N GLN A 76 15.06 3.05 0.63
CA GLN A 76 14.27 2.84 -0.58
C GLN A 76 14.72 1.61 -1.37
N VAL A 77 13.76 0.76 -1.76
CA VAL A 77 13.93 -0.36 -2.69
C VAL A 77 12.73 -0.42 -3.63
N LEU A 78 12.97 -0.46 -4.93
CA LEU A 78 11.97 -0.15 -5.95
C LEU A 78 11.30 1.20 -5.64
N GLU A 79 9.96 1.23 -5.59
CA GLU A 79 9.19 2.43 -5.20
C GLU A 79 8.82 2.45 -3.70
N TYR A 80 9.22 1.42 -2.94
CA TYR A 80 8.97 1.37 -1.49
C TYR A 80 10.00 2.19 -0.74
N ARG A 81 9.52 3.11 0.11
CA ARG A 81 10.33 3.87 1.06
C ARG A 81 9.91 3.52 2.48
N ALA A 82 10.87 3.15 3.30
CA ALA A 82 10.66 2.84 4.71
C ALA A 82 11.35 3.86 5.62
N SER A 83 10.69 4.14 6.76
CA SER A 83 11.20 5.04 7.81
C SER A 83 10.70 4.59 9.17
N PHE A 84 11.34 3.57 9.74
CA PHE A 84 11.03 3.04 11.06
C PHE A 84 11.83 3.77 12.15
N PRO A 85 11.21 4.07 13.31
CA PRO A 85 11.94 4.53 14.49
C PRO A 85 13.03 3.52 14.92
N GLU A 86 14.12 3.99 15.51
CA GLU A 86 15.22 3.11 15.96
C GLU A 86 14.78 2.04 16.96
N THR A 87 13.75 2.33 17.76
CA THR A 87 13.13 1.38 18.70
C THR A 87 12.09 0.46 18.03
N LYS A 88 12.05 0.41 16.68
CA LYS A 88 11.07 -0.36 15.88
C LYS A 88 11.72 -0.97 14.62
N ARG A 89 12.97 -1.43 14.75
CA ARG A 89 13.76 -1.90 13.61
C ARG A 89 13.60 -3.38 13.30
N ASN A 90 13.18 -4.21 14.29
CA ASN A 90 13.08 -5.65 14.08
C ASN A 90 11.88 -6.01 13.20
N ILE A 91 12.14 -6.89 12.25
CA ILE A 91 11.19 -7.41 11.27
C ILE A 91 10.96 -8.89 11.55
N LEU A 92 9.72 -9.29 11.74
CA LEU A 92 9.32 -10.69 11.84
C LEU A 92 8.67 -11.12 10.52
N TYR A 93 9.19 -12.15 9.87
CA TYR A 93 8.62 -12.70 8.64
C TYR A 93 8.13 -14.12 8.89
N PHE A 94 6.85 -14.37 8.66
CA PHE A 94 6.22 -15.67 8.77
C PHE A 94 5.72 -16.14 7.40
N ASP A 95 6.30 -17.22 6.89
CA ASP A 95 5.87 -17.89 5.67
C ASP A 95 5.09 -19.15 6.03
N THR A 96 3.84 -19.24 5.58
CA THR A 96 2.95 -20.36 5.89
C THR A 96 2.85 -21.39 4.76
N GLU A 97 3.37 -21.07 3.57
CA GLU A 97 3.15 -21.84 2.35
C GLU A 97 4.39 -22.59 1.87
N GLN A 98 5.58 -21.99 2.01
CA GLN A 98 6.78 -22.47 1.35
C GLN A 98 7.60 -23.47 2.20
N SER A 99 8.40 -24.30 1.52
CA SER A 99 9.35 -25.19 2.19
C SER A 99 10.57 -24.39 2.73
N PRO A 100 11.34 -24.93 3.68
CA PRO A 100 12.52 -24.25 4.23
C PRO A 100 13.49 -23.76 3.14
N TYR A 101 13.73 -24.58 2.10
CA TYR A 101 14.58 -24.20 0.97
C TYR A 101 14.08 -22.94 0.25
N HIS A 102 12.77 -22.86 -0.05
CA HIS A 102 12.20 -21.69 -0.72
C HIS A 102 12.14 -20.47 0.21
N CYS A 103 11.90 -20.67 1.51
CA CYS A 103 12.00 -19.60 2.51
C CYS A 103 13.42 -19.02 2.57
N GLN A 104 14.45 -19.87 2.49
CA GLN A 104 15.84 -19.40 2.41
C GLN A 104 16.09 -18.56 1.15
N LEU A 105 15.55 -18.96 -0.02
CA LEU A 105 15.64 -18.15 -1.24
C LEU A 105 14.93 -16.82 -1.11
N VAL A 106 13.79 -16.75 -0.40
CA VAL A 106 13.10 -15.49 -0.09
C VAL A 106 13.97 -14.60 0.78
N MET A 107 14.57 -15.15 1.83
CA MET A 107 15.48 -14.41 2.71
C MET A 107 16.71 -13.90 1.95
N GLN A 108 17.38 -14.75 1.15
CA GLN A 108 18.51 -14.33 0.31
C GLN A 108 18.13 -13.21 -0.66
N ARG A 109 16.94 -13.27 -1.26
CA ARG A 109 16.41 -12.21 -2.12
C ARG A 109 16.24 -10.89 -1.37
N ILE A 110 15.68 -10.92 -0.15
CA ILE A 110 15.54 -9.74 0.69
C ILE A 110 16.91 -9.12 1.00
N LEU A 111 17.87 -9.94 1.43
CA LEU A 111 19.22 -9.48 1.76
C LEU A 111 19.95 -8.91 0.54
N HIS A 112 19.85 -9.56 -0.62
CA HIS A 112 20.47 -9.07 -1.87
C HIS A 112 19.86 -7.71 -2.29
N LEU A 113 18.53 -7.58 -2.25
CA LEU A 113 17.86 -6.30 -2.53
C LEU A 113 18.24 -5.19 -1.54
N ALA A 114 18.54 -5.56 -0.30
CA ALA A 114 19.00 -4.67 0.75
C ALA A 114 20.51 -4.34 0.67
N GLY A 115 21.27 -4.99 -0.24
CA GLY A 115 22.73 -4.85 -0.33
C GLY A 115 23.46 -5.41 0.90
N LEU A 116 22.86 -6.42 1.56
CA LEU A 116 23.39 -7.02 2.78
C LEU A 116 24.08 -8.37 2.46
N PRO A 117 25.07 -8.78 3.27
CA PRO A 117 25.78 -10.04 3.09
C PRO A 117 24.85 -11.24 3.20
N LEU A 118 25.12 -12.29 2.39
CA LEU A 118 24.39 -13.56 2.40
C LEU A 118 25.02 -14.65 3.27
N ASP A 119 26.19 -14.39 3.82
CA ASP A 119 27.04 -15.32 4.57
C ASP A 119 26.92 -15.17 6.11
N ARG A 120 26.05 -14.29 6.58
CA ARG A 120 25.80 -14.08 7.99
C ARG A 120 24.33 -13.72 8.25
N GLU A 121 23.86 -14.02 9.47
CA GLU A 121 22.50 -13.68 9.89
C GLU A 121 22.26 -12.15 9.92
N PRO A 122 21.13 -11.67 9.36
CA PRO A 122 20.79 -10.27 9.44
C PRO A 122 20.37 -9.87 10.87
N GLU A 123 20.83 -8.72 11.33
CA GLU A 123 20.56 -8.23 12.69
C GLU A 123 19.07 -8.01 12.97
N HIS A 124 18.32 -7.50 11.99
CA HIS A 124 16.94 -7.03 12.16
C HIS A 124 15.89 -7.86 11.41
N LEU A 125 16.24 -9.03 10.86
CA LEU A 125 15.27 -9.88 10.16
C LEU A 125 15.21 -11.27 10.80
N HIS A 126 14.04 -11.59 11.36
CA HIS A 126 13.74 -12.92 11.94
C HIS A 126 12.75 -13.63 11.01
N PHE A 127 13.19 -14.69 10.34
CA PHE A 127 12.40 -15.41 9.36
C PHE A 127 11.95 -16.78 9.90
N SER A 128 10.64 -17.04 9.88
CA SER A 128 10.05 -18.29 10.36
C SER A 128 9.23 -18.96 9.26
N HIS A 129 9.45 -20.25 9.04
CA HIS A 129 8.60 -21.07 8.17
C HIS A 129 7.59 -21.87 9.00
N LEU A 130 6.31 -21.71 8.71
CA LEU A 130 5.22 -22.31 9.48
C LEU A 130 4.47 -23.42 8.73
N ARG A 131 4.87 -23.73 7.48
CA ARG A 131 4.22 -24.73 6.64
C ARG A 131 4.08 -26.11 7.30
N ALA A 132 5.09 -26.54 8.05
CA ALA A 132 5.08 -27.85 8.72
C ALA A 132 4.12 -27.94 9.90
N ILE A 133 3.60 -26.82 10.37
CA ILE A 133 2.64 -26.75 11.48
C ILE A 133 1.24 -26.84 10.88
N ALA A 134 0.52 -27.94 11.17
CA ALA A 134 -0.77 -28.20 10.56
C ALA A 134 -1.89 -27.26 11.07
N GLU A 135 -1.89 -27.02 12.38
CA GLU A 135 -2.99 -26.34 13.07
C GLU A 135 -2.90 -24.81 12.96
N PRO A 136 -3.90 -24.12 12.39
CA PRO A 136 -3.92 -22.66 12.25
C PRO A 136 -3.81 -21.92 13.59
N GLU A 137 -4.41 -22.45 14.65
CA GLU A 137 -4.32 -21.89 16.02
C GLU A 137 -2.89 -21.89 16.53
N ILE A 138 -2.12 -22.95 16.25
CA ILE A 138 -0.71 -23.03 16.68
C ILE A 138 0.11 -22.02 15.90
N ARG A 139 -0.13 -21.88 14.59
CA ARG A 139 0.52 -20.84 13.77
C ARG A 139 0.25 -19.44 14.35
N ARG A 140 -1.01 -19.13 14.67
CA ARG A 140 -1.38 -17.84 15.31
C ARG A 140 -0.71 -17.66 16.66
N ALA A 141 -0.66 -18.71 17.49
CA ALA A 141 0.00 -18.65 18.79
C ALA A 141 1.49 -18.36 18.67
N ILE A 142 2.19 -18.95 17.68
CA ILE A 142 3.61 -18.70 17.42
C ILE A 142 3.82 -17.24 16.96
N ILE A 143 3.00 -16.74 16.03
CA ILE A 143 3.08 -15.35 15.56
C ILE A 143 2.87 -14.39 16.74
N ARG A 144 1.82 -14.61 17.52
CA ARG A 144 1.55 -13.82 18.73
C ARG A 144 2.73 -13.86 19.69
N TYR A 145 3.22 -15.07 20.00
CA TYR A 145 4.36 -15.24 20.91
C TYR A 145 5.56 -14.42 20.44
N ALA A 146 5.94 -14.52 19.16
CA ALA A 146 7.08 -13.81 18.61
C ALA A 146 6.88 -12.29 18.69
N ILE A 147 5.69 -11.78 18.36
CA ILE A 147 5.35 -10.36 18.44
C ILE A 147 5.53 -9.81 19.86
N TYR A 148 5.10 -10.56 20.88
CA TYR A 148 5.13 -10.09 22.27
C TYR A 148 6.45 -10.34 23.00
N HIS A 149 7.36 -11.18 22.44
CA HIS A 149 8.62 -11.54 23.11
C HIS A 149 9.86 -11.06 22.36
N THR A 150 9.71 -10.57 21.12
CA THR A 150 10.83 -9.93 20.41
C THR A 150 10.82 -8.44 20.71
N PRO A 151 11.95 -7.84 21.18
CA PRO A 151 12.01 -6.41 21.42
C PRO A 151 11.98 -5.64 20.10
N ASP A 152 11.61 -4.37 20.17
CA ASP A 152 11.75 -3.40 19.08
C ASP A 152 11.16 -3.84 17.72
N VAL A 153 10.13 -4.69 17.73
CA VAL A 153 9.43 -5.07 16.50
C VAL A 153 8.72 -3.86 15.91
N GLY A 154 8.97 -3.59 14.63
CA GLY A 154 8.29 -2.53 13.87
C GLY A 154 7.42 -3.09 12.76
N LEU A 155 7.89 -4.17 12.10
CA LEU A 155 7.20 -4.77 10.96
C LEU A 155 7.00 -6.26 11.16
N VAL A 156 5.81 -6.74 10.85
CA VAL A 156 5.48 -8.17 10.80
C VAL A 156 4.94 -8.50 9.41
N ILE A 157 5.50 -9.51 8.77
CA ILE A 157 5.01 -10.05 7.51
C ILE A 157 4.33 -11.39 7.77
N ILE A 158 3.10 -11.55 7.24
CA ILE A 158 2.37 -12.82 7.23
C ILE A 158 2.11 -13.20 5.76
N ASP A 159 3.02 -13.98 5.19
CA ASP A 159 2.90 -14.44 3.80
C ASP A 159 2.11 -15.76 3.78
N GLY A 160 0.79 -15.58 3.47
CA GLY A 160 -0.23 -16.60 3.51
C GLY A 160 -1.20 -16.47 4.69
N ILE A 161 -1.80 -15.27 4.91
CA ILE A 161 -2.77 -15.02 6.01
C ILE A 161 -3.93 -16.03 6.05
N ARG A 162 -4.31 -16.56 4.89
CA ARG A 162 -5.36 -17.57 4.77
C ARG A 162 -5.08 -18.82 5.60
N ASP A 163 -3.83 -19.20 5.73
CA ASP A 163 -3.42 -20.44 6.41
C ASP A 163 -3.44 -20.33 7.94
N LEU A 164 -3.87 -19.18 8.44
CA LEU A 164 -4.19 -18.97 9.86
C LEU A 164 -5.66 -19.26 10.19
N MET A 165 -6.42 -19.85 9.24
CA MET A 165 -7.84 -20.19 9.36
C MET A 165 -8.08 -21.60 8.85
N HIS A 166 -9.06 -22.30 9.43
CA HIS A 166 -9.52 -23.59 8.91
C HIS A 166 -10.42 -23.39 7.68
N ASP A 167 -11.43 -22.52 7.80
CA ASP A 167 -12.36 -22.24 6.71
C ASP A 167 -12.36 -20.75 6.33
N ILE A 168 -11.93 -20.46 5.10
CA ILE A 168 -11.91 -19.10 4.54
C ILE A 168 -13.29 -18.48 4.39
N ASN A 169 -14.35 -19.30 4.38
CA ASN A 169 -15.73 -18.87 4.25
C ASN A 169 -16.40 -18.71 5.63
N SER A 170 -15.69 -19.00 6.72
CA SER A 170 -16.16 -18.74 8.07
C SER A 170 -16.05 -17.25 8.40
N SER A 171 -17.19 -16.56 8.47
CA SER A 171 -17.22 -15.14 8.89
C SER A 171 -16.74 -14.96 10.30
N THR A 172 -17.01 -15.92 11.20
CA THR A 172 -16.58 -15.89 12.61
C THR A 172 -15.05 -15.97 12.72
N GLU A 173 -14.41 -16.90 11.99
CA GLU A 173 -12.96 -17.01 11.99
C GLU A 173 -12.29 -15.79 11.35
N ALA A 174 -12.87 -15.27 10.25
CA ALA A 174 -12.39 -14.07 9.59
C ALA A 174 -12.41 -12.86 10.53
N THR A 175 -13.54 -12.61 11.18
CA THR A 175 -13.69 -11.50 12.13
C THR A 175 -12.73 -11.65 13.31
N LYS A 176 -12.55 -12.88 13.84
CA LYS A 176 -11.61 -13.14 14.93
C LYS A 176 -10.17 -12.86 14.50
N LEU A 177 -9.73 -13.38 13.35
CA LEU A 177 -8.37 -13.19 12.85
C LEU A 177 -8.06 -11.71 12.59
N VAL A 178 -8.98 -10.97 11.98
CA VAL A 178 -8.82 -9.53 11.77
C VAL A 178 -8.81 -8.77 13.10
N GLY A 179 -9.62 -9.21 14.08
CA GLY A 179 -9.58 -8.71 15.46
C GLY A 179 -8.20 -8.93 16.10
N ASP A 180 -7.61 -10.12 15.94
CA ASP A 180 -6.25 -10.42 16.43
C ASP A 180 -5.22 -9.47 15.79
N LEU A 181 -5.27 -9.21 14.45
CA LEU A 181 -4.37 -8.26 13.78
C LEU A 181 -4.50 -6.85 14.35
N MET A 182 -5.75 -6.38 14.55
CA MET A 182 -6.01 -5.05 15.12
C MET A 182 -5.49 -4.95 16.56
N GLN A 183 -5.68 -5.99 17.36
CA GLN A 183 -5.19 -6.06 18.74
C GLN A 183 -3.64 -6.03 18.77
N TRP A 184 -2.98 -6.90 18.02
CA TRP A 184 -1.51 -6.99 18.01
C TRP A 184 -0.87 -5.69 17.54
N THR A 185 -1.43 -5.08 16.49
CA THR A 185 -0.91 -3.80 15.98
C THR A 185 -1.10 -2.68 16.98
N GLY A 186 -2.26 -2.58 17.63
CA GLY A 186 -2.55 -1.54 18.60
C GLY A 186 -1.75 -1.69 19.90
N GLU A 187 -1.68 -2.91 20.48
CA GLU A 187 -0.99 -3.15 21.75
C GLU A 187 0.54 -3.03 21.63
N GLN A 188 1.12 -3.51 20.52
CA GLN A 188 2.56 -3.54 20.32
C GLN A 188 3.08 -2.35 19.51
N ASN A 189 2.18 -1.49 19.01
CA ASN A 189 2.53 -0.36 18.15
C ASN A 189 3.46 -0.79 17.00
N ILE A 190 2.99 -1.75 16.19
CA ILE A 190 3.69 -2.36 15.04
C ILE A 190 2.87 -2.18 13.78
N HIS A 191 3.51 -2.35 12.61
CA HIS A 191 2.81 -2.52 11.35
C HIS A 191 2.79 -3.99 10.93
N ILE A 192 1.64 -4.51 10.50
CA ILE A 192 1.52 -5.88 9.96
C ILE A 192 1.19 -5.79 8.47
N GLN A 193 2.03 -6.38 7.61
CA GLN A 193 1.77 -6.56 6.20
C GLN A 193 1.36 -8.01 5.93
N THR A 194 0.14 -8.24 5.46
CA THR A 194 -0.35 -9.57 5.12
C THR A 194 -0.37 -9.83 3.63
N VAL A 195 -0.30 -11.10 3.23
CA VAL A 195 -0.45 -11.53 1.83
C VAL A 195 -1.68 -12.41 1.70
N LEU A 196 -2.55 -12.05 0.75
CA LEU A 196 -3.78 -12.80 0.45
C LEU A 196 -3.90 -13.08 -1.05
N HIS A 197 -4.33 -14.28 -1.42
CA HIS A 197 -4.68 -14.61 -2.79
C HIS A 197 -6.09 -14.15 -3.16
N LEU A 198 -6.25 -13.60 -4.38
CA LEU A 198 -7.56 -13.35 -4.98
C LEU A 198 -8.20 -14.64 -5.46
N ASN A 199 -9.50 -14.60 -5.71
CA ASN A 199 -10.23 -15.67 -6.39
C ASN A 199 -9.69 -15.92 -7.82
N LYS A 200 -9.89 -17.13 -8.34
CA LYS A 200 -9.48 -17.45 -9.71
C LYS A 200 -10.37 -16.82 -10.77
N GLY A 201 -11.67 -16.62 -10.48
CA GLY A 201 -12.70 -16.24 -11.43
C GLY A 201 -13.05 -14.76 -11.47
N ASP A 202 -12.74 -14.01 -10.42
CA ASP A 202 -12.99 -12.58 -10.29
C ASP A 202 -11.83 -11.87 -9.58
N ASP A 203 -11.88 -10.54 -9.54
CA ASP A 203 -10.86 -9.73 -8.85
C ASP A 203 -11.23 -9.46 -7.38
N ASN A 204 -12.19 -10.21 -6.83
CA ASN A 204 -12.58 -10.10 -5.43
C ASN A 204 -11.59 -10.85 -4.53
N ALA A 205 -11.35 -10.29 -3.36
CA ALA A 205 -10.58 -10.95 -2.32
C ALA A 205 -11.26 -12.26 -1.90
N ARG A 206 -10.45 -13.30 -1.69
CA ARG A 206 -10.95 -14.67 -1.50
C ARG A 206 -11.63 -14.87 -0.14
N GLY A 207 -12.89 -15.28 -0.14
CA GLY A 207 -13.65 -15.65 1.06
C GLY A 207 -14.03 -14.46 1.95
N HIS A 208 -14.62 -14.75 3.11
CA HIS A 208 -14.98 -13.73 4.10
C HIS A 208 -13.77 -12.97 4.64
N ILE A 209 -12.63 -13.64 4.78
CA ILE A 209 -11.38 -13.00 5.23
C ILE A 209 -10.95 -11.86 4.31
N GLY A 210 -11.10 -12.01 3.00
CA GLY A 210 -10.77 -10.93 2.06
C GLY A 210 -11.64 -9.71 2.24
N THR A 211 -12.94 -9.88 2.48
CA THR A 211 -13.86 -8.78 2.76
C THR A 211 -13.50 -8.07 4.06
N GLU A 212 -13.25 -8.82 5.14
CA GLU A 212 -12.90 -8.25 6.44
C GLU A 212 -11.56 -7.50 6.40
N LEU A 213 -10.54 -8.06 5.72
CA LEU A 213 -9.25 -7.40 5.54
C LEU A 213 -9.41 -6.09 4.76
N ASN A 214 -10.16 -6.08 3.64
CA ASN A 214 -10.40 -4.89 2.84
C ASN A 214 -11.12 -3.78 3.62
N ASN A 215 -12.05 -4.15 4.51
CA ASN A 215 -12.81 -3.21 5.31
C ASN A 215 -11.98 -2.54 6.43
N LYS A 216 -10.96 -3.22 6.94
CA LYS A 216 -10.20 -2.80 8.13
C LYS A 216 -8.77 -2.38 7.85
N ALA A 217 -8.16 -2.86 6.76
CA ALA A 217 -6.80 -2.50 6.39
C ALA A 217 -6.61 -0.99 6.18
N GLU A 218 -5.42 -0.49 6.48
CA GLU A 218 -5.00 0.87 6.14
C GLU A 218 -4.78 1.04 4.65
N SER A 219 -4.16 0.03 4.02
CA SER A 219 -3.98 -0.04 2.59
C SER A 219 -4.09 -1.47 2.05
N VAL A 220 -4.53 -1.59 0.81
CA VAL A 220 -4.56 -2.84 0.04
C VAL A 220 -3.83 -2.59 -1.28
N LEU A 221 -2.74 -3.31 -1.49
CA LEU A 221 -1.94 -3.28 -2.69
C LEU A 221 -2.35 -4.45 -3.59
N LEU A 222 -2.69 -4.17 -4.84
CA LEU A 222 -2.97 -5.19 -5.85
C LEU A 222 -1.71 -5.46 -6.67
N ILE A 223 -1.24 -6.69 -6.66
CA ILE A 223 -0.16 -7.18 -7.51
C ILE A 223 -0.78 -8.02 -8.63
N ALA A 224 -0.67 -7.56 -9.88
CA ALA A 224 -1.23 -8.21 -11.04
C ALA A 224 -0.17 -8.45 -12.11
N ARG A 225 -0.32 -9.53 -12.90
CA ARG A 225 0.47 -9.68 -14.14
C ARG A 225 -0.09 -8.72 -15.18
N ASP A 226 0.79 -8.12 -15.95
CA ASP A 226 0.38 -7.30 -17.09
C ASP A 226 -0.25 -8.19 -18.18
N ASN A 227 -1.38 -7.75 -18.72
CA ASN A 227 -2.06 -8.47 -19.80
C ASN A 227 -1.29 -8.39 -21.13
N ALA A 228 -0.54 -7.31 -21.35
CA ALA A 228 0.26 -7.11 -22.56
C ALA A 228 1.64 -7.79 -22.46
N ASP A 229 2.14 -8.01 -21.24
CA ASP A 229 3.47 -8.54 -21.00
C ASP A 229 3.49 -9.44 -19.75
N ALA A 230 3.51 -10.75 -20.00
CA ALA A 230 3.45 -11.76 -18.95
C ALA A 230 4.64 -11.74 -17.97
N ASP A 231 5.75 -11.14 -18.34
CA ASP A 231 6.95 -11.03 -17.50
C ASP A 231 6.92 -9.79 -16.60
N ARG A 232 6.01 -8.86 -16.86
CA ARG A 232 5.76 -7.68 -16.06
C ARG A 232 4.74 -7.96 -14.96
N SER A 233 5.01 -7.46 -13.77
CA SER A 233 4.05 -7.40 -12.66
C SER A 233 3.81 -5.96 -12.29
N ILE A 234 2.54 -5.58 -12.16
CA ILE A 234 2.10 -4.22 -11.84
C ILE A 234 1.64 -4.20 -10.39
N VAL A 235 2.08 -3.21 -9.65
CA VAL A 235 1.65 -2.90 -8.28
C VAL A 235 0.78 -1.66 -8.33
N SER A 236 -0.46 -1.78 -7.87
CA SER A 236 -1.42 -0.68 -7.87
C SER A 236 -2.13 -0.53 -6.52
N PRO A 237 -2.57 0.68 -6.16
CA PRO A 237 -3.39 0.90 -4.97
C PRO A 237 -4.81 0.40 -5.23
N ALA A 238 -5.23 -0.67 -4.53
CA ALA A 238 -6.63 -1.14 -4.60
C ALA A 238 -7.49 -0.37 -3.60
N ILE A 239 -7.01 -0.20 -2.37
CA ILE A 239 -7.64 0.58 -1.30
C ILE A 239 -6.53 1.33 -0.57
N ILE A 240 -6.65 2.64 -0.46
CA ILE A 240 -5.72 3.49 0.31
C ILE A 240 -6.55 4.50 1.09
N ARG A 241 -6.33 4.61 2.41
CA ARG A 241 -7.00 5.63 3.24
C ARG A 241 -6.46 7.04 2.99
N SER A 242 -5.19 7.14 2.60
CA SER A 242 -4.54 8.38 2.21
C SER A 242 -4.65 8.64 0.70
N LYS A 243 -3.84 9.54 0.15
CA LYS A 243 -3.69 9.74 -1.30
C LYS A 243 -3.17 8.45 -1.95
N ALA A 244 -3.77 8.02 -3.05
CA ALA A 244 -3.30 6.87 -3.81
C ALA A 244 -2.00 7.19 -4.56
N PHE A 245 -1.09 6.23 -4.66
CA PHE A 245 0.11 6.31 -5.48
C PHE A 245 -0.17 5.91 -6.93
N HIS A 246 0.75 6.26 -7.85
CA HIS A 246 0.69 5.81 -9.23
C HIS A 246 1.17 4.36 -9.34
N PRO A 247 0.46 3.49 -10.10
CA PRO A 247 0.91 2.14 -10.32
C PRO A 247 2.34 2.11 -10.86
N PHE A 248 3.16 1.22 -10.32
CA PHE A 248 4.49 0.94 -10.82
C PHE A 248 4.60 -0.54 -11.22
N ALA A 249 5.61 -0.87 -12.00
CA ALA A 249 5.81 -2.24 -12.44
C ALA A 249 7.23 -2.71 -12.18
N PHE A 250 7.38 -4.03 -12.06
CA PHE A 250 8.66 -4.68 -11.97
C PHE A 250 8.72 -5.92 -12.85
N ARG A 251 9.93 -6.27 -13.28
CA ARG A 251 10.28 -7.51 -13.96
C ARG A 251 11.20 -8.35 -13.07
N LEU A 252 11.25 -9.64 -13.33
CA LEU A 252 12.24 -10.48 -12.70
C LEU A 252 13.54 -10.46 -13.52
N SER A 253 14.64 -10.25 -12.83
CA SER A 253 16.00 -10.29 -13.38
C SER A 253 16.82 -11.22 -12.51
N GLU A 254 17.71 -11.99 -13.12
CA GLU A 254 18.67 -12.83 -12.42
C GLU A 254 19.94 -12.02 -12.14
N ASP A 255 20.39 -12.07 -10.90
CA ASP A 255 21.63 -11.45 -10.45
C ASP A 255 22.34 -12.39 -9.49
N GLU A 256 23.59 -12.76 -9.79
CA GLU A 256 24.39 -13.72 -9.02
C GLU A 256 23.66 -15.05 -8.71
N GLY A 257 22.80 -15.52 -9.64
CA GLY A 257 22.00 -16.74 -9.46
C GLY A 257 20.76 -16.57 -8.60
N ILE A 258 20.44 -15.34 -8.16
CA ILE A 258 19.24 -14.99 -7.40
C ILE A 258 18.28 -14.24 -8.30
N CYS A 259 17.03 -14.70 -8.36
CA CYS A 259 15.98 -14.02 -9.10
C CYS A 259 15.42 -12.85 -8.28
N LEU A 260 15.56 -11.61 -8.78
CA LEU A 260 15.22 -10.37 -8.10
C LEU A 260 14.13 -9.59 -8.85
N PRO A 261 13.23 -8.88 -8.16
CA PRO A 261 12.39 -7.88 -8.79
C PRO A 261 13.21 -6.63 -9.10
N LYS A 262 13.16 -6.16 -10.35
CA LYS A 262 13.77 -4.91 -10.83
C LYS A 262 12.71 -3.98 -11.37
N LEU A 263 12.79 -2.70 -11.01
CA LEU A 263 11.85 -1.69 -11.46
C LEU A 263 11.82 -1.64 -13.01
N ASP A 264 10.62 -1.64 -13.59
CA ASP A 264 10.40 -1.50 -15.02
C ASP A 264 10.17 0.00 -15.35
N SER A 265 11.26 0.70 -15.65
CA SER A 265 11.21 2.12 -16.02
C SER A 265 10.39 2.39 -17.28
N ASP A 266 10.31 1.43 -18.21
CA ASP A 266 9.56 1.58 -19.44
C ASP A 266 8.04 1.62 -19.16
N TYR A 267 7.57 0.89 -18.14
CA TYR A 267 6.18 0.97 -17.71
C TYR A 267 5.82 2.38 -17.25
N THR A 268 6.65 3.02 -16.45
CA THR A 268 6.44 4.38 -15.96
C THR A 268 6.45 5.41 -17.11
N ALA A 269 7.32 5.23 -18.09
CA ALA A 269 7.39 6.09 -19.28
C ALA A 269 6.15 5.93 -20.19
N LEU A 270 5.60 4.70 -20.30
CA LEU A 270 4.40 4.42 -21.11
C LEU A 270 3.08 4.80 -20.40
N HIS A 271 3.12 4.88 -19.07
CA HIS A 271 1.98 5.22 -18.21
C HIS A 271 2.34 6.44 -17.35
N PRO A 272 2.50 7.62 -17.94
CA PRO A 272 2.83 8.84 -17.20
C PRO A 272 1.80 9.05 -16.09
N GLN A 273 2.25 9.60 -15.00
CA GLN A 273 1.40 9.87 -13.83
C GLN A 273 0.13 10.60 -14.26
N VAL A 274 -1.03 10.00 -13.97
CA VAL A 274 -2.32 10.65 -14.19
C VAL A 274 -2.55 11.60 -13.01
N VAL A 275 -2.18 12.84 -13.19
CA VAL A 275 -2.40 13.89 -12.18
C VAL A 275 -3.79 14.48 -12.39
N ALA A 276 -4.59 14.58 -11.32
CA ALA A 276 -5.87 15.30 -11.42
C ALA A 276 -5.58 16.80 -11.64
N TYR A 277 -6.34 17.46 -12.55
CA TYR A 277 -6.09 18.88 -12.82
C TYR A 277 -6.17 19.78 -11.57
N GLN A 278 -6.89 19.37 -10.53
CA GLN A 278 -6.97 20.08 -9.26
C GLN A 278 -5.66 20.06 -8.46
N GLU A 279 -4.79 19.10 -8.74
CA GLU A 279 -3.51 18.87 -8.06
C GLU A 279 -2.33 19.57 -8.75
N LEU A 280 -2.56 20.08 -9.99
CA LEU A 280 -1.57 20.85 -10.71
C LEU A 280 -1.26 22.16 -9.96
N THR A 281 0.01 22.53 -9.95
CA THR A 281 0.47 23.83 -9.45
C THR A 281 0.00 24.96 -10.37
N TYR A 282 0.05 26.20 -9.88
CA TYR A 282 -0.27 27.37 -10.70
C TYR A 282 0.63 27.47 -11.94
N GLU A 283 1.91 27.12 -11.83
CA GLU A 283 2.87 27.14 -12.95
C GLU A 283 2.52 26.10 -14.01
N GLU A 284 2.14 24.88 -13.61
CA GLU A 284 1.73 23.83 -14.55
C GLU A 284 0.43 24.18 -15.28
N HIS A 285 -0.54 24.76 -14.57
CA HIS A 285 -1.74 25.31 -15.20
C HIS A 285 -1.40 26.43 -16.19
N SER A 286 -0.52 27.36 -15.80
CA SER A 286 -0.10 28.47 -16.66
C SER A 286 0.64 27.99 -17.91
N LYS A 287 1.47 26.96 -17.77
CA LYS A 287 2.14 26.32 -18.91
C LYS A 287 1.13 25.68 -19.86
N ALA A 288 0.18 24.91 -19.35
CA ALA A 288 -0.87 24.29 -20.15
C ALA A 288 -1.76 25.36 -20.85
N LEU A 289 -2.11 26.44 -20.15
CA LEU A 289 -2.91 27.52 -20.72
C LEU A 289 -2.18 28.35 -21.77
N ARG A 290 -0.86 28.54 -21.66
CA ARG A 290 -0.05 29.13 -22.74
C ARG A 290 -0.09 28.27 -23.99
N GLU A 291 -0.10 26.96 -23.88
CA GLU A 291 -0.26 26.04 -25.01
C GLU A 291 -1.67 26.13 -25.59
N VAL A 292 -2.72 26.16 -24.74
CA VAL A 292 -4.12 26.30 -25.17
C VAL A 292 -4.36 27.57 -25.98
N PHE A 293 -3.88 28.70 -25.48
CA PHE A 293 -4.11 30.00 -26.16
C PHE A 293 -3.09 30.28 -27.24
N GLY A 294 -1.85 29.75 -27.12
CA GLY A 294 -0.80 30.00 -28.13
C GLY A 294 -0.56 31.48 -28.37
N GLN A 295 -0.80 31.93 -29.61
CA GLN A 295 -0.75 33.34 -30.01
C GLN A 295 -2.14 34.01 -29.97
N ASP A 296 -3.21 33.28 -29.72
CA ASP A 296 -4.57 33.82 -29.70
C ASP A 296 -4.83 34.53 -28.37
N THR A 297 -5.28 35.79 -28.47
CA THR A 297 -5.68 36.56 -27.27
C THR A 297 -7.02 36.10 -26.70
N GLU A 298 -7.90 35.55 -27.54
CA GLU A 298 -9.24 35.08 -27.20
C GLU A 298 -9.58 33.82 -28.02
N LEU A 299 -10.34 32.91 -27.37
CA LEU A 299 -10.86 31.70 -28.00
C LEU A 299 -12.39 31.61 -27.85
N GLY A 300 -13.05 31.06 -28.85
CA GLY A 300 -14.44 30.64 -28.79
C GLY A 300 -14.60 29.38 -27.90
N TYR A 301 -15.83 29.15 -27.39
CA TYR A 301 -16.10 28.03 -26.50
C TYR A 301 -15.73 26.65 -27.09
N GLY A 302 -16.02 26.41 -28.36
CA GLY A 302 -15.72 25.14 -29.04
C GLY A 302 -14.20 24.87 -29.13
N ASP A 303 -13.49 25.87 -29.67
CA ASP A 303 -12.04 25.81 -29.85
C ASP A 303 -11.31 25.71 -28.51
N LEU A 304 -11.78 26.43 -27.50
CA LEU A 304 -11.26 26.36 -26.13
C LEU A 304 -11.36 24.94 -25.57
N LEU A 305 -12.51 24.27 -25.70
CA LEU A 305 -12.68 22.91 -25.19
C LEU A 305 -11.78 21.90 -25.91
N VAL A 306 -11.61 22.04 -27.23
CA VAL A 306 -10.73 21.17 -28.02
C VAL A 306 -9.28 21.32 -27.54
N ARG A 307 -8.82 22.58 -27.44
CA ARG A 307 -7.42 22.86 -27.04
C ARG A 307 -7.18 22.53 -25.56
N LEU A 308 -8.14 22.77 -24.66
CA LEU A 308 -8.07 22.31 -23.26
C LEU A 308 -7.96 20.78 -23.20
N SER A 309 -8.72 20.06 -24.03
CA SER A 309 -8.61 18.60 -24.08
C SER A 309 -7.21 18.15 -24.44
N SER A 310 -6.61 18.74 -25.48
CA SER A 310 -5.26 18.38 -25.91
C SER A 310 -4.19 18.72 -24.88
N ALA A 311 -4.11 19.98 -24.46
CA ALA A 311 -3.07 20.45 -23.54
C ALA A 311 -3.15 19.78 -22.17
N TYR A 312 -4.35 19.70 -21.60
CA TYR A 312 -4.51 19.05 -20.27
C TYR A 312 -4.38 17.53 -20.32
N SER A 313 -4.72 16.88 -21.45
CA SER A 313 -4.43 15.45 -21.60
C SER A 313 -2.93 15.19 -21.65
N ALA A 314 -2.16 16.05 -22.29
CA ALA A 314 -0.69 15.98 -22.30
C ALA A 314 -0.09 16.27 -20.91
N THR A 315 -0.62 17.28 -20.21
CA THR A 315 -0.10 17.69 -18.88
C THR A 315 -0.46 16.69 -17.78
N THR A 316 -1.67 16.09 -17.82
CA THR A 316 -2.18 15.23 -16.75
C THR A 316 -2.09 13.73 -17.06
N GLY A 317 -1.63 13.36 -18.26
CA GLY A 317 -1.46 11.98 -18.68
C GLY A 317 -2.76 11.20 -18.95
N HIS A 318 -3.93 11.89 -19.03
CA HIS A 318 -5.21 11.20 -19.20
C HIS A 318 -6.18 11.99 -20.10
N PRO A 319 -6.95 11.30 -20.97
CA PRO A 319 -7.90 11.97 -21.87
C PRO A 319 -9.12 12.54 -21.14
N TYR A 320 -9.50 13.77 -21.47
CA TYR A 320 -10.67 14.45 -20.92
C TYR A 320 -11.91 14.28 -21.79
N ARG A 321 -12.97 13.68 -21.25
CA ARG A 321 -14.29 13.64 -21.91
C ARG A 321 -15.06 14.94 -21.63
N GLN A 322 -16.09 15.22 -22.44
CA GLN A 322 -16.83 16.49 -22.42
C GLN A 322 -17.29 16.97 -21.03
N THR A 323 -17.76 16.08 -20.17
CA THR A 323 -18.20 16.41 -18.81
C THR A 323 -17.05 16.95 -17.97
N LYS A 324 -15.90 16.23 -17.96
CA LYS A 324 -14.70 16.66 -17.22
C LYS A 324 -14.08 17.94 -17.78
N LEU A 325 -14.13 18.16 -19.11
CA LEU A 325 -13.69 19.42 -19.71
C LEU A 325 -14.53 20.63 -19.24
N LYS A 326 -15.83 20.45 -19.11
CA LYS A 326 -16.70 21.49 -18.55
C LYS A 326 -16.41 21.77 -17.07
N GLU A 327 -16.06 20.75 -16.30
CA GLU A 327 -15.61 20.88 -14.90
C GLU A 327 -14.27 21.61 -14.80
N LEU A 328 -13.30 21.21 -15.62
CA LEU A 328 -12.00 21.89 -15.74
C LEU A 328 -12.17 23.37 -16.10
N LEU A 329 -12.96 23.69 -17.12
CA LEU A 329 -13.23 25.08 -17.48
C LEU A 329 -13.86 25.88 -16.34
N ARG A 330 -14.83 25.31 -15.63
CA ARG A 330 -15.42 25.95 -14.43
C ARG A 330 -14.40 26.18 -13.32
N PHE A 331 -13.50 25.21 -13.12
CA PHE A 331 -12.41 25.32 -12.16
C PHE A 331 -11.46 26.47 -12.52
N LEU A 332 -11.00 26.55 -13.77
CA LEU A 332 -10.09 27.60 -14.25
C LEU A 332 -10.72 29.00 -14.19
N LEU A 333 -12.02 29.11 -14.50
CA LEU A 333 -12.79 30.34 -14.32
C LEU A 333 -12.88 30.75 -12.84
N ARG A 334 -13.15 29.81 -11.93
CA ARG A 334 -13.20 30.08 -10.47
C ARG A 334 -11.84 30.49 -9.90
N LYS A 335 -10.77 29.92 -10.42
CA LYS A 335 -9.38 30.29 -10.06
C LYS A 335 -8.93 31.61 -10.70
N GLY A 336 -9.74 32.20 -11.57
CA GLY A 336 -9.42 33.44 -12.25
C GLY A 336 -8.31 33.33 -13.31
N MET A 337 -7.93 32.10 -13.69
CA MET A 337 -6.89 31.85 -14.71
C MET A 337 -7.42 32.06 -16.12
N ILE A 338 -8.71 31.85 -16.33
CA ILE A 338 -9.43 32.17 -17.58
C ILE A 338 -10.53 33.19 -17.25
N ILE A 339 -10.72 34.16 -18.11
CA ILE A 339 -11.79 35.15 -18.00
C ILE A 339 -12.75 34.94 -19.17
N LYS A 340 -14.05 34.99 -18.88
CA LYS A 340 -15.10 34.98 -19.92
C LYS A 340 -15.44 36.43 -20.31
N GLU A 341 -15.22 36.79 -21.54
CA GLU A 341 -15.55 38.10 -22.08
C GLU A 341 -16.76 37.99 -23.02
N GLY A 342 -17.83 38.71 -22.74
CA GLY A 342 -19.03 38.78 -23.56
C GLY A 342 -19.70 37.45 -23.88
N ARG A 343 -20.30 37.29 -25.06
CA ARG A 343 -21.03 36.09 -25.50
C ARG A 343 -20.05 35.02 -26.03
N GLY A 344 -19.50 34.19 -25.11
CA GLY A 344 -18.79 32.95 -25.49
C GLY A 344 -17.34 33.11 -25.90
N ARG A 345 -16.68 34.23 -25.58
CA ARG A 345 -15.24 34.45 -25.72
C ARG A 345 -14.54 34.26 -24.38
N TYR A 346 -13.32 33.70 -24.43
CA TYR A 346 -12.52 33.38 -23.26
C TYR A 346 -11.09 33.85 -23.51
N ARG A 347 -10.46 34.40 -22.44
CA ARG A 347 -9.10 34.93 -22.48
C ARG A 347 -8.30 34.33 -21.29
N PHE A 348 -7.02 34.04 -21.51
CA PHE A 348 -6.10 33.68 -20.46
C PHE A 348 -5.63 34.93 -19.70
N LYS A 349 -5.73 34.90 -18.38
CA LYS A 349 -5.21 35.95 -17.52
C LYS A 349 -3.74 35.59 -17.18
N VAL A 350 -2.80 36.19 -17.87
CA VAL A 350 -1.38 36.16 -17.48
C VAL A 350 -1.25 37.12 -16.28
N GLU A 351 -0.85 36.62 -15.10
CA GLU A 351 -0.38 37.52 -14.04
C GLU A 351 0.97 38.07 -14.50
N ASP A 352 1.04 39.39 -14.68
CA ASP A 352 2.32 40.06 -14.83
C ASP A 352 3.14 39.81 -13.57
N SER A 353 4.29 39.18 -13.76
CA SER A 353 5.27 38.97 -12.69
C SER A 353 5.66 40.33 -12.12
N LEU A 354 5.28 40.58 -10.88
CA LEU A 354 5.86 41.67 -10.08
C LEU A 354 7.26 41.27 -9.61
#